data_b0e46c3f1276cbecf5e79790d7d12a35
#
_entry.id   b0e46c3f1276cbecf5e79790d7d12a35
#
_cell.length_a   1.000
_cell.length_b   1.000
_cell.length_c   1.000
_cell.angle_alpha   90.00
_cell.angle_beta   90.00
_cell.angle_gamma   90.00
#
_symmetry.space_group_name_H-M   'P 1'
#
loop_
_entity.id
_entity.type
_entity.pdbx_description
1 polymer ?
#
loop_
_entity_poly.entity_id
_entity_poly.type
_entity_poly.pdbx_seq_one_letter_code
_entity_poly.pdbx_strand_id
1 'polypeptide(L)'
;MPRSTLRDYLKAVHLPDLLTELGAQNAEFLAKEIRHFTEKEAKKRDKIVLSYFGEKGIKRIVDSALTRLNSSPKLKQTARILDVGAGSGFFTARIASKLKKLLPHASFYAMDATPAMLLALMKKKEITPFFGIAENIAGSIRKARGYAKIPNQFDAVFSTLMLHHCTDIGRVFKSVQQVLKSAGKAVIVDMCTHSFTEFKDEMGDVHLGFDPEQIEKTAEKVFPKVTVEKLPGICCSSSGRCVELFVATLRV
;
A
#
# COMPACT_ATOMS: atom_id res chain seq x y z
N MET A 1 23.81 5.57 -21.65
CA MET A 1 22.85 6.65 -21.41
C MET A 1 22.59 6.74 -19.92
N PRO A 2 22.55 7.92 -19.29
CA PRO A 2 22.14 8.06 -17.90
C PRO A 2 20.71 7.51 -17.76
N ARG A 3 20.44 6.73 -16.69
CA ARG A 3 19.09 6.23 -16.43
C ARG A 3 18.18 7.40 -16.15
N SER A 4 17.00 7.41 -16.77
CA SER A 4 15.90 8.31 -16.41
C SER A 4 15.61 8.19 -14.92
N THR A 5 15.31 9.29 -14.25
CA THR A 5 14.86 9.26 -12.85
C THR A 5 13.36 8.98 -12.80
N LEU A 6 12.85 8.56 -11.62
CA LEU A 6 11.38 8.45 -11.42
C LEU A 6 10.68 9.79 -11.75
N ARG A 7 11.28 10.91 -11.38
CA ARG A 7 10.72 12.25 -11.68
C ARG A 7 10.61 12.50 -13.17
N ASP A 8 11.64 12.16 -13.95
CA ASP A 8 11.64 12.33 -15.41
C ASP A 8 10.61 11.40 -16.05
N TYR A 9 10.54 10.16 -15.58
CA TYR A 9 9.54 9.19 -16.00
C TYR A 9 8.10 9.71 -15.78
N LEU A 10 7.79 10.21 -14.57
CA LEU A 10 6.46 10.72 -14.24
C LEU A 10 6.07 11.96 -15.03
N LYS A 11 7.04 12.76 -15.48
CA LYS A 11 6.79 13.92 -16.36
C LYS A 11 6.53 13.55 -17.82
N ALA A 12 7.19 12.48 -18.28
CA ALA A 12 7.14 12.08 -19.68
C ALA A 12 5.98 11.13 -20.00
N VAL A 13 5.45 10.42 -19.00
CA VAL A 13 4.44 9.40 -19.21
C VAL A 13 3.04 10.01 -19.39
N HIS A 14 2.31 9.51 -20.41
CA HIS A 14 0.87 9.76 -20.50
C HIS A 14 0.15 8.79 -19.57
N LEU A 15 -0.39 9.30 -18.48
CA LEU A 15 -0.93 8.50 -17.38
C LEU A 15 -2.07 7.55 -17.80
N PRO A 16 -3.08 7.96 -18.61
CA PRO A 16 -4.11 7.06 -19.08
C PRO A 16 -3.56 5.85 -19.85
N ASP A 17 -2.61 6.05 -20.76
CA ASP A 17 -1.99 4.98 -21.54
C ASP A 17 -1.25 4.01 -20.63
N LEU A 18 -0.47 4.52 -19.68
CA LEU A 18 0.24 3.69 -18.70
C LEU A 18 -0.72 2.84 -17.86
N LEU A 19 -1.81 3.43 -17.38
CA LEU A 19 -2.83 2.72 -16.60
C LEU A 19 -3.53 1.65 -17.45
N THR A 20 -3.83 1.96 -18.71
CA THR A 20 -4.40 0.98 -19.67
C THR A 20 -3.44 -0.17 -19.91
N GLU A 21 -2.17 0.10 -20.16
CA GLU A 21 -1.14 -0.93 -20.35
C GLU A 21 -0.93 -1.81 -19.11
N LEU A 22 -1.12 -1.25 -17.92
CA LEU A 22 -1.10 -2.01 -16.67
C LEU A 22 -2.39 -2.78 -16.43
N GLY A 23 -3.44 -2.54 -17.25
CA GLY A 23 -4.72 -3.22 -17.15
C GLY A 23 -5.61 -2.68 -16.05
N ALA A 24 -5.48 -1.40 -15.71
CA ALA A 24 -6.39 -0.73 -14.79
C ALA A 24 -7.81 -0.71 -15.36
N GLN A 25 -8.79 -1.05 -14.55
CA GLN A 25 -10.19 -0.83 -14.91
C GLN A 25 -10.47 0.68 -14.88
N ASN A 26 -11.23 1.18 -15.86
CA ASN A 26 -11.58 2.60 -15.98
C ASN A 26 -10.34 3.53 -15.91
N ALA A 27 -9.29 3.22 -16.69
CA ALA A 27 -8.00 3.94 -16.68
C ALA A 27 -8.15 5.48 -16.84
N GLU A 28 -9.08 5.93 -17.68
CA GLU A 28 -9.39 7.36 -17.87
C GLU A 28 -9.92 8.00 -16.57
N PHE A 29 -10.89 7.33 -15.93
CA PHE A 29 -11.45 7.80 -14.67
C PHE A 29 -10.38 7.82 -13.57
N LEU A 30 -9.63 6.73 -13.42
CA LEU A 30 -8.54 6.63 -12.44
C LEU A 30 -7.46 7.71 -12.70
N ALA A 31 -7.11 7.95 -13.96
CA ALA A 31 -6.17 9.02 -14.31
C ALA A 31 -6.68 10.40 -13.91
N LYS A 32 -8.00 10.64 -14.05
CA LYS A 32 -8.63 11.88 -13.63
C LYS A 32 -8.56 12.05 -12.10
N GLU A 33 -8.95 11.03 -11.35
CA GLU A 33 -8.90 11.02 -9.89
C GLU A 33 -7.46 11.23 -9.38
N ILE A 34 -6.48 10.51 -9.93
CA ILE A 34 -5.07 10.65 -9.58
C ILE A 34 -4.56 12.09 -9.79
N ARG A 35 -5.02 12.77 -10.86
CA ARG A 35 -4.62 14.17 -11.15
C ARG A 35 -5.18 15.17 -10.16
N HIS A 36 -6.27 14.85 -9.46
CA HIS A 36 -6.78 15.72 -8.39
C HIS A 36 -5.85 15.76 -7.17
N PHE A 37 -5.03 14.72 -6.97
CA PHE A 37 -4.03 14.74 -5.91
C PHE A 37 -2.82 15.59 -6.31
N THR A 38 -2.84 16.83 -5.90
CA THR A 38 -1.73 17.76 -6.09
C THR A 38 -0.61 17.56 -5.07
N GLU A 39 0.58 18.15 -5.31
CA GLU A 39 1.66 18.14 -4.30
C GLU A 39 1.24 18.83 -2.98
N LYS A 40 0.31 19.78 -3.04
CA LYS A 40 -0.23 20.47 -1.87
C LYS A 40 -1.05 19.50 -1.01
N GLU A 41 -1.87 18.66 -1.64
CA GLU A 41 -2.68 17.66 -0.96
C GLU A 41 -1.82 16.51 -0.44
N ALA A 42 -0.85 16.05 -1.20
CA ALA A 42 0.12 15.07 -0.72
C ALA A 42 0.85 15.54 0.56
N LYS A 43 1.19 16.84 0.65
CA LYS A 43 1.78 17.42 1.87
C LYS A 43 0.79 17.48 3.04
N LYS A 44 -0.50 17.63 2.78
CA LYS A 44 -1.54 17.64 3.81
C LYS A 44 -1.93 16.23 4.26
N ARG A 45 -1.74 15.21 3.41
CA ARG A 45 -2.20 13.84 3.66
C ARG A 45 -1.72 13.29 5.00
N ASP A 46 -0.44 13.48 5.32
CA ASP A 46 0.13 13.03 6.61
C ASP A 46 -0.63 13.64 7.81
N LYS A 47 -0.99 14.93 7.72
CA LYS A 47 -1.76 15.62 8.76
C LYS A 47 -3.21 15.11 8.84
N ILE A 48 -3.82 14.83 7.69
CA ILE A 48 -5.18 14.27 7.61
C ILE A 48 -5.21 12.89 8.26
N VAL A 49 -4.29 11.99 7.88
CA VAL A 49 -4.19 10.66 8.49
C VAL A 49 -3.96 10.76 10.00
N LEU A 50 -3.11 11.68 10.44
CA LEU A 50 -2.88 11.92 11.87
C LEU A 50 -4.12 12.45 12.57
N SER A 51 -4.91 13.33 11.96
CA SER A 51 -6.15 13.86 12.54
C SER A 51 -7.22 12.78 12.69
N TYR A 52 -7.29 11.81 11.77
CA TYR A 52 -8.24 10.70 11.84
C TYR A 52 -7.91 9.68 12.93
N PHE A 53 -6.64 9.29 13.05
CA PHE A 53 -6.25 8.17 13.91
C PHE A 53 -5.57 8.61 15.21
N GLY A 54 -5.09 9.84 15.28
CA GLY A 54 -4.23 10.33 16.37
C GLY A 54 -2.92 9.55 16.48
N GLU A 55 -2.00 10.00 17.30
CA GLU A 55 -0.69 9.31 17.48
C GLU A 55 -0.86 7.88 18.04
N LYS A 56 -1.84 7.67 18.95
CA LYS A 56 -2.11 6.33 19.52
C LYS A 56 -2.61 5.35 18.46
N GLY A 57 -3.55 5.76 17.61
CA GLY A 57 -4.07 4.94 16.52
C GLY A 57 -2.98 4.61 15.50
N ILE A 58 -2.22 5.61 15.06
CA ILE A 58 -1.08 5.42 14.17
C ILE A 58 -0.08 4.40 14.75
N LYS A 59 0.30 4.58 16.02
CA LYS A 59 1.20 3.64 16.69
C LYS A 59 0.65 2.21 16.67
N ARG A 60 -0.64 2.01 16.95
CA ARG A 60 -1.28 0.69 16.95
C ARG A 60 -1.32 0.06 15.55
N ILE A 61 -1.62 0.84 14.51
CA ILE A 61 -1.57 0.38 13.11
C ILE A 61 -0.15 -0.12 12.78
N VAL A 62 0.85 0.70 13.06
CA VAL A 62 2.26 0.38 12.80
C VAL A 62 2.69 -0.87 13.59
N ASP A 63 2.40 -0.93 14.89
CA ASP A 63 2.80 -2.06 15.75
C ASP A 63 2.08 -3.34 15.33
N SER A 64 0.82 -3.26 14.90
CA SER A 64 0.06 -4.40 14.38
C SER A 64 0.69 -4.96 13.11
N ALA A 65 1.03 -4.10 12.15
CA ALA A 65 1.72 -4.52 10.93
C ALA A 65 3.09 -5.14 11.25
N LEU A 66 3.87 -4.51 12.12
CA LEU A 66 5.20 -4.98 12.53
C LEU A 66 5.16 -6.36 13.20
N THR A 67 4.21 -6.58 14.12
CA THR A 67 4.05 -7.87 14.80
C THR A 67 3.85 -8.99 13.79
N ARG A 68 3.01 -8.76 12.77
CA ARG A 68 2.72 -9.77 11.75
C ARG A 68 3.86 -9.92 10.73
N LEU A 69 4.49 -8.83 10.32
CA LEU A 69 5.70 -8.89 9.48
C LEU A 69 6.83 -9.66 10.18
N ASN A 70 6.97 -9.49 11.49
CA ASN A 70 7.98 -10.18 12.29
C ASN A 70 7.53 -11.55 12.85
N SER A 71 6.34 -12.04 12.50
CA SER A 71 5.88 -13.40 12.86
C SER A 71 6.61 -14.49 12.08
N SER A 72 6.39 -15.76 12.44
CA SER A 72 6.93 -16.92 11.67
C SER A 72 6.27 -17.04 10.29
N PRO A 73 7.04 -17.37 9.23
CA PRO A 73 8.49 -17.47 9.18
C PRO A 73 9.16 -16.09 9.36
N LYS A 74 10.28 -16.08 10.07
CA LYS A 74 11.03 -14.83 10.33
C LYS A 74 11.65 -14.28 9.06
N LEU A 75 11.60 -12.97 8.90
CA LEU A 75 12.30 -12.28 7.83
C LEU A 75 13.82 -12.38 8.01
N LYS A 76 14.54 -12.57 6.90
CA LYS A 76 16.00 -12.57 6.90
C LYS A 76 16.56 -11.17 7.05
N GLN A 77 17.81 -11.05 7.51
CA GLN A 77 18.49 -9.75 7.65
C GLN A 77 18.53 -8.94 6.33
N THR A 78 18.58 -9.63 5.20
CA THR A 78 18.60 -9.05 3.85
C THR A 78 17.23 -9.06 3.18
N ALA A 79 16.15 -9.09 3.95
CA ALA A 79 14.78 -9.16 3.43
C ALA A 79 14.47 -7.99 2.49
N ARG A 80 13.73 -8.28 1.42
CA ARG A 80 13.17 -7.30 0.49
C ARG A 80 11.70 -7.12 0.82
N ILE A 81 11.31 -5.91 1.16
CA ILE A 81 9.98 -5.60 1.68
C ILE A 81 9.34 -4.54 0.78
N LEU A 82 8.12 -4.80 0.33
CA LEU A 82 7.34 -3.90 -0.52
C LEU A 82 6.13 -3.35 0.23
N ASP A 83 5.95 -2.04 0.17
CA ASP A 83 4.69 -1.36 0.52
C ASP A 83 3.88 -1.10 -0.76
N VAL A 84 2.62 -1.53 -0.78
CA VAL A 84 1.68 -1.36 -1.89
C VAL A 84 0.63 -0.32 -1.53
N GLY A 85 0.56 0.75 -2.34
CA GLY A 85 -0.27 1.92 -2.05
C GLY A 85 0.33 2.77 -0.91
N ALA A 86 1.63 3.04 -1.03
CA ALA A 86 2.40 3.68 0.04
C ALA A 86 2.03 5.14 0.30
N GLY A 87 1.31 5.78 -0.63
CA GLY A 87 0.96 7.19 -0.56
C GLY A 87 2.20 8.07 -0.43
N SER A 88 2.16 9.01 0.51
CA SER A 88 3.30 9.88 0.87
C SER A 88 4.45 9.15 1.58
N GLY A 89 4.30 7.87 1.88
CA GLY A 89 5.23 7.08 2.70
C GLY A 89 5.06 7.30 4.21
N PHE A 90 3.91 7.76 4.65
CA PHE A 90 3.65 8.06 6.07
C PHE A 90 3.81 6.81 6.97
N PHE A 91 3.17 5.70 6.60
CA PHE A 91 3.30 4.42 7.29
C PHE A 91 4.58 3.70 6.89
N THR A 92 4.96 3.73 5.59
CA THR A 92 6.19 3.11 5.08
C THR A 92 7.41 3.52 5.89
N ALA A 93 7.61 4.83 6.10
CA ALA A 93 8.77 5.34 6.83
C ALA A 93 8.79 4.88 8.29
N ARG A 94 7.63 4.83 8.95
CA ARG A 94 7.52 4.39 10.34
C ARG A 94 7.80 2.90 10.50
N ILE A 95 7.24 2.07 9.60
CA ILE A 95 7.46 0.62 9.59
C ILE A 95 8.91 0.31 9.23
N ALA A 96 9.45 0.92 8.18
CA ALA A 96 10.83 0.73 7.74
C ALA A 96 11.83 1.11 8.84
N SER A 97 11.65 2.27 9.50
CA SER A 97 12.52 2.72 10.59
C SER A 97 12.57 1.72 11.76
N LYS A 98 11.42 1.10 12.12
CA LYS A 98 11.38 0.10 13.19
C LYS A 98 11.94 -1.24 12.73
N LEU A 99 11.63 -1.70 11.51
CA LEU A 99 12.16 -2.95 10.98
C LEU A 99 13.67 -2.89 10.78
N LYS A 100 14.24 -1.77 10.37
CA LYS A 100 15.70 -1.62 10.21
C LYS A 100 16.50 -1.79 11.51
N LYS A 101 15.89 -1.51 12.66
CA LYS A 101 16.52 -1.80 13.95
C LYS A 101 16.69 -3.31 14.20
N LEU A 102 15.82 -4.13 13.62
CA LEU A 102 15.85 -5.59 13.72
C LEU A 102 16.54 -6.25 12.51
N LEU A 103 16.44 -5.62 11.35
CA LEU A 103 16.88 -6.11 10.05
C LEU A 103 17.70 -5.02 9.33
N PRO A 104 18.92 -4.70 9.79
CA PRO A 104 19.71 -3.55 9.31
C PRO A 104 20.03 -3.61 7.81
N HIS A 105 20.09 -4.79 7.21
CA HIS A 105 20.36 -5.00 5.80
C HIS A 105 19.11 -5.18 4.93
N ALA A 106 17.91 -5.03 5.49
CA ALA A 106 16.66 -5.10 4.73
C ALA A 106 16.55 -3.91 3.75
N SER A 107 15.97 -4.19 2.58
CA SER A 107 15.69 -3.19 1.54
C SER A 107 14.19 -2.93 1.46
N PHE A 108 13.83 -1.65 1.39
CA PHE A 108 12.44 -1.21 1.35
C PHE A 108 12.11 -0.61 0.00
N TYR A 109 10.99 -1.05 -0.55
CA TYR A 109 10.42 -0.59 -1.81
C TYR A 109 9.00 -0.10 -1.53
N ALA A 110 8.54 0.89 -2.28
CA ALA A 110 7.21 1.44 -2.08
C ALA A 110 6.59 1.81 -3.43
N MET A 111 5.38 1.35 -3.64
CA MET A 111 4.64 1.53 -4.87
C MET A 111 3.40 2.37 -4.62
N ASP A 112 3.13 3.30 -5.53
CA ASP A 112 1.88 4.07 -5.54
C ASP A 112 1.50 4.43 -6.97
N ALA A 113 0.20 4.60 -7.22
CA ALA A 113 -0.33 5.00 -8.52
C ALA A 113 -0.39 6.53 -8.69
N THR A 114 -0.14 7.30 -7.62
CA THR A 114 -0.32 8.74 -7.61
C THR A 114 1.02 9.47 -7.73
N PRO A 115 1.32 10.16 -8.85
CA PRO A 115 2.59 10.87 -9.04
C PRO A 115 2.94 11.85 -7.92
N ALA A 116 1.96 12.63 -7.45
CA ALA A 116 2.17 13.59 -6.37
C ALA A 116 2.59 12.91 -5.05
N MET A 117 2.02 11.75 -4.72
CA MET A 117 2.40 10.94 -3.57
C MET A 117 3.82 10.39 -3.73
N LEU A 118 4.17 9.87 -4.90
CA LEU A 118 5.52 9.39 -5.18
C LEU A 118 6.58 10.48 -5.06
N LEU A 119 6.28 11.71 -5.48
CA LEU A 119 7.19 12.85 -5.29
C LEU A 119 7.40 13.20 -3.81
N ALA A 120 6.39 13.03 -2.97
CA ALA A 120 6.53 13.17 -1.52
C ALA A 120 7.35 12.01 -0.92
N LEU A 121 7.07 10.78 -1.35
CA LEU A 121 7.76 9.56 -0.93
C LEU A 121 9.26 9.58 -1.29
N MET A 122 9.65 10.14 -2.43
CA MET A 122 11.07 10.29 -2.84
C MET A 122 11.93 11.05 -1.80
N LYS A 123 11.32 11.83 -0.92
CA LYS A 123 12.03 12.52 0.15
C LYS A 123 12.38 11.61 1.34
N LYS A 124 11.80 10.42 1.40
CA LYS A 124 12.08 9.42 2.43
C LYS A 124 13.31 8.62 2.03
N LYS A 125 14.47 8.96 2.59
CA LYS A 125 15.72 8.22 2.37
C LYS A 125 15.52 6.75 2.71
N GLU A 126 16.26 5.86 2.04
CA GLU A 126 16.26 4.42 2.28
C GLU A 126 15.01 3.64 1.80
N ILE A 127 14.06 4.28 1.13
CA ILE A 127 12.92 3.65 0.47
C ILE A 127 13.07 3.89 -1.04
N THR A 128 12.94 2.83 -1.83
CA THR A 128 12.97 2.93 -3.30
C THR A 128 11.55 3.05 -3.83
N PRO A 129 11.11 4.25 -4.25
CA PRO A 129 9.75 4.45 -4.76
C PRO A 129 9.65 4.06 -6.23
N PHE A 130 8.48 3.55 -6.65
CA PHE A 130 8.15 3.35 -8.05
C PHE A 130 6.64 3.48 -8.32
N PHE A 131 6.31 3.84 -9.56
CA PHE A 131 4.92 3.94 -10.01
C PHE A 131 4.33 2.55 -10.27
N GLY A 132 3.10 2.32 -9.84
CA GLY A 132 2.38 1.09 -10.15
C GLY A 132 0.98 1.02 -9.55
N ILE A 133 0.22 0.03 -10.01
CA ILE A 133 -1.13 -0.29 -9.53
C ILE A 133 -1.13 -1.62 -8.79
N ALA A 134 -1.95 -1.72 -7.75
CA ALA A 134 -2.03 -2.90 -6.88
C ALA A 134 -2.52 -4.14 -7.62
N GLU A 135 -3.40 -3.98 -8.60
CA GLU A 135 -3.96 -5.05 -9.42
C GLU A 135 -2.95 -5.67 -10.41
N ASN A 136 -1.77 -5.04 -10.61
CA ASN A 136 -0.72 -5.56 -11.49
C ASN A 136 0.68 -5.12 -11.04
N ILE A 137 1.13 -5.60 -9.89
CA ILE A 137 2.44 -5.27 -9.31
C ILE A 137 3.59 -5.76 -10.22
N ALA A 138 3.49 -6.97 -10.76
CA ALA A 138 4.52 -7.52 -11.64
C ALA A 138 4.68 -6.69 -12.94
N GLY A 139 3.60 -6.21 -13.52
CA GLY A 139 3.60 -5.28 -14.65
C GLY A 139 4.24 -3.94 -14.28
N SER A 140 3.89 -3.42 -13.12
CA SER A 140 4.42 -2.17 -12.58
C SER A 140 5.94 -2.25 -12.36
N ILE A 141 6.43 -3.38 -11.82
CA ILE A 141 7.87 -3.64 -11.64
C ILE A 141 8.58 -3.64 -13.00
N ARG A 142 8.00 -4.29 -14.03
CA ARG A 142 8.60 -4.30 -15.38
C ARG A 142 8.75 -2.88 -15.95
N LYS A 143 7.73 -2.04 -15.81
CA LYS A 143 7.76 -0.63 -16.24
C LYS A 143 8.79 0.18 -15.45
N ALA A 144 8.91 -0.07 -14.16
CA ALA A 144 9.85 0.65 -13.29
C ALA A 144 11.33 0.39 -13.61
N ARG A 145 11.69 -0.71 -14.28
CA ARG A 145 13.07 -1.04 -14.65
C ARG A 145 13.79 0.02 -15.48
N GLY A 146 13.05 0.84 -16.19
CA GLY A 146 13.61 1.96 -16.95
C GLY A 146 14.30 3.01 -16.07
N TYR A 147 13.88 3.17 -14.81
CA TYR A 147 14.39 4.20 -13.91
C TYR A 147 14.80 3.71 -12.52
N ALA A 148 14.38 2.51 -12.08
CA ALA A 148 14.68 1.96 -10.76
C ALA A 148 15.07 0.48 -10.81
N LYS A 149 15.88 0.06 -9.83
CA LYS A 149 16.24 -1.36 -9.63
C LYS A 149 15.27 -1.99 -8.63
N ILE A 150 14.18 -2.55 -9.16
CA ILE A 150 13.16 -3.23 -8.35
C ILE A 150 13.32 -4.74 -8.50
N PRO A 151 13.32 -5.53 -7.41
CA PRO A 151 13.35 -6.99 -7.48
C PRO A 151 11.99 -7.52 -8.00
N ASN A 152 12.01 -8.73 -8.58
CA ASN A 152 10.77 -9.38 -9.04
C ASN A 152 9.97 -9.99 -7.91
N GLN A 153 10.64 -10.34 -6.81
CA GLN A 153 10.03 -11.03 -5.66
C GLN A 153 10.50 -10.44 -4.33
N PHE A 154 9.59 -10.48 -3.37
CA PHE A 154 9.75 -9.93 -2.04
C PHE A 154 9.59 -10.99 -0.97
N ASP A 155 10.29 -10.82 0.16
CA ASP A 155 10.15 -11.65 1.34
C ASP A 155 8.86 -11.28 2.10
N ALA A 156 8.48 -10.01 2.03
CA ALA A 156 7.21 -9.53 2.57
C ALA A 156 6.61 -8.41 1.71
N VAL A 157 5.30 -8.37 1.67
CA VAL A 157 4.50 -7.26 1.15
C VAL A 157 3.66 -6.71 2.30
N PHE A 158 3.47 -5.42 2.40
CA PHE A 158 2.46 -4.86 3.28
C PHE A 158 1.68 -3.74 2.58
N SER A 159 0.53 -3.43 3.13
CA SER A 159 -0.31 -2.32 2.68
C SER A 159 -1.07 -1.76 3.88
N THR A 160 -1.24 -0.46 3.92
CA THR A 160 -1.95 0.24 4.99
C THR A 160 -2.90 1.27 4.41
N LEU A 161 -4.21 1.08 4.64
CA LEU A 161 -5.28 1.99 4.23
C LEU A 161 -5.25 2.29 2.73
N MET A 162 -5.21 1.24 1.91
CA MET A 162 -5.16 1.34 0.45
C MET A 162 -6.20 0.44 -0.25
N LEU A 163 -6.50 -0.73 0.33
CA LEU A 163 -7.32 -1.74 -0.34
C LEU A 163 -8.71 -1.20 -0.71
N HIS A 164 -9.26 -0.31 0.12
CA HIS A 164 -10.54 0.36 -0.11
C HIS A 164 -10.57 1.31 -1.33
N HIS A 165 -9.42 1.65 -1.90
CA HIS A 165 -9.32 2.38 -3.17
C HIS A 165 -9.26 1.46 -4.39
N CYS A 166 -9.10 0.14 -4.22
CA CYS A 166 -8.97 -0.81 -5.32
C CYS A 166 -10.34 -1.30 -5.82
N THR A 167 -10.51 -1.41 -7.12
CA THR A 167 -11.79 -1.87 -7.71
C THR A 167 -11.94 -3.38 -7.69
N ASP A 168 -10.83 -4.13 -7.77
CA ASP A 168 -10.82 -5.61 -7.81
C ASP A 168 -9.83 -6.20 -6.79
N ILE A 169 -10.34 -6.51 -5.61
CA ILE A 169 -9.56 -7.05 -4.50
C ILE A 169 -8.99 -8.43 -4.82
N GLY A 170 -9.72 -9.23 -5.58
CA GLY A 170 -9.26 -10.56 -5.99
C GLY A 170 -8.02 -10.46 -6.90
N ARG A 171 -8.00 -9.48 -7.81
CA ARG A 171 -6.80 -9.19 -8.62
C ARG A 171 -5.66 -8.67 -7.76
N VAL A 172 -5.93 -7.82 -6.78
CA VAL A 172 -4.89 -7.35 -5.83
C VAL A 172 -4.24 -8.52 -5.12
N PHE A 173 -5.02 -9.46 -4.56
CA PHE A 173 -4.47 -10.62 -3.87
C PHE A 173 -3.64 -11.52 -4.79
N LYS A 174 -4.11 -11.80 -6.00
CA LYS A 174 -3.33 -12.54 -7.02
C LYS A 174 -2.04 -11.81 -7.37
N SER A 175 -2.10 -10.51 -7.56
CA SER A 175 -0.94 -9.66 -7.88
C SER A 175 0.10 -9.65 -6.76
N VAL A 176 -0.34 -9.59 -5.50
CA VAL A 176 0.52 -9.70 -4.32
C VAL A 176 1.16 -11.09 -4.24
N GLN A 177 0.40 -12.17 -4.44
CA GLN A 177 0.93 -13.53 -4.41
C GLN A 177 2.03 -13.73 -5.47
N GLN A 178 1.83 -13.24 -6.69
CA GLN A 178 2.79 -13.37 -7.79
C GLN A 178 4.16 -12.78 -7.50
N VAL A 179 4.23 -11.76 -6.65
CA VAL A 179 5.49 -11.08 -6.31
C VAL A 179 6.05 -11.51 -4.95
N LEU A 180 5.38 -12.39 -4.24
CA LEU A 180 5.92 -13.00 -3.03
C LEU A 180 6.83 -14.19 -3.36
N LYS A 181 7.87 -14.38 -2.57
CA LYS A 181 8.66 -15.61 -2.57
C LYS A 181 7.86 -16.77 -1.97
N SER A 182 8.30 -18.01 -2.20
CA SER A 182 7.63 -19.25 -1.72
C SER A 182 7.38 -19.31 -0.22
N ALA A 183 8.15 -18.61 0.61
CA ALA A 183 7.91 -18.49 2.05
C ALA A 183 7.55 -17.05 2.44
N GLY A 184 7.08 -16.28 1.48
CA GLY A 184 6.72 -14.88 1.66
C GLY A 184 5.39 -14.70 2.37
N LYS A 185 5.17 -13.49 2.87
CA LYS A 185 3.93 -13.11 3.52
C LYS A 185 3.47 -11.73 3.08
N ALA A 186 2.15 -11.51 3.13
CA ALA A 186 1.58 -10.18 3.02
C ALA A 186 0.84 -9.80 4.31
N VAL A 187 0.88 -8.53 4.65
CA VAL A 187 0.15 -7.95 5.79
C VAL A 187 -0.62 -6.73 5.29
N ILE A 188 -1.93 -6.76 5.42
CA ILE A 188 -2.82 -5.70 4.96
C ILE A 188 -3.60 -5.18 6.16
N VAL A 189 -3.54 -3.88 6.39
CA VAL A 189 -4.37 -3.18 7.39
C VAL A 189 -5.31 -2.27 6.65
N ASP A 190 -6.62 -2.43 6.86
CA ASP A 190 -7.63 -1.59 6.21
C ASP A 190 -8.89 -1.46 7.06
N MET A 191 -9.87 -0.69 6.60
CA MET A 191 -11.09 -0.35 7.30
C MET A 191 -12.10 -1.51 7.26
N CYS A 192 -12.73 -1.76 8.39
CA CYS A 192 -13.96 -2.54 8.43
C CYS A 192 -15.12 -1.74 7.81
N THR A 193 -16.16 -2.43 7.35
CA THR A 193 -17.37 -1.83 6.77
C THR A 193 -17.92 -0.73 7.67
N HIS A 194 -18.23 0.41 7.07
CA HIS A 194 -18.83 1.57 7.73
C HIS A 194 -19.84 2.28 6.80
N SER A 195 -20.62 3.20 7.35
CA SER A 195 -21.68 3.92 6.64
C SER A 195 -21.35 5.39 6.30
N PHE A 196 -20.09 5.80 6.46
CA PHE A 196 -19.68 7.20 6.24
C PHE A 196 -19.46 7.47 4.76
N THR A 197 -20.55 7.81 4.05
CA THR A 197 -20.55 8.03 2.61
C THR A 197 -19.69 9.22 2.18
N GLU A 198 -19.49 10.19 3.06
CA GLU A 198 -18.61 11.34 2.83
C GLU A 198 -17.16 10.97 2.52
N PHE A 199 -16.69 9.79 2.93
CA PHE A 199 -15.33 9.32 2.61
C PHE A 199 -15.13 9.07 1.13
N LYS A 200 -16.21 8.78 0.36
CA LYS A 200 -16.13 8.68 -1.10
C LYS A 200 -15.72 10.01 -1.73
N ASP A 201 -16.29 11.09 -1.24
CA ASP A 201 -16.04 12.43 -1.79
C ASP A 201 -14.75 13.06 -1.22
N GLU A 202 -14.49 12.87 0.08
CA GLU A 202 -13.36 13.48 0.77
C GLU A 202 -12.05 12.73 0.57
N MET A 203 -12.12 11.38 0.44
CA MET A 203 -10.96 10.49 0.45
C MET A 203 -10.77 9.75 -0.88
N GLY A 204 -11.78 9.72 -1.76
CA GLY A 204 -11.77 8.96 -2.99
C GLY A 204 -11.97 7.44 -2.75
N ASP A 205 -12.70 7.07 -1.70
CA ASP A 205 -12.92 5.67 -1.34
C ASP A 205 -13.84 5.00 -2.36
N VAL A 206 -13.39 3.91 -2.97
CA VAL A 206 -14.21 3.04 -3.83
C VAL A 206 -15.12 2.18 -2.96
N HIS A 207 -14.59 1.66 -1.86
CA HIS A 207 -15.30 0.83 -0.89
C HIS A 207 -15.37 1.54 0.47
N LEU A 208 -16.54 1.50 1.11
CA LEU A 208 -16.71 1.97 2.48
C LEU A 208 -16.26 0.88 3.49
N GLY A 209 -14.99 0.47 3.37
CA GLY A 209 -14.41 -0.62 4.14
C GLY A 209 -14.91 -2.00 3.72
N PHE A 210 -14.52 -3.02 4.46
CA PHE A 210 -14.76 -4.41 4.13
C PHE A 210 -15.25 -5.21 5.33
N ASP A 211 -16.07 -6.21 5.08
CA ASP A 211 -16.31 -7.27 6.05
C ASP A 211 -15.05 -8.17 6.14
N PRO A 212 -14.44 -8.33 7.33
CA PRO A 212 -13.29 -9.18 7.52
C PRO A 212 -13.47 -10.63 7.04
N GLU A 213 -14.66 -11.20 7.18
CA GLU A 213 -14.97 -12.55 6.69
C GLU A 213 -14.95 -12.63 5.16
N GLN A 214 -15.42 -11.58 4.47
CA GLN A 214 -15.37 -11.54 3.01
C GLN A 214 -13.92 -11.38 2.52
N ILE A 215 -13.09 -10.61 3.22
CA ILE A 215 -11.66 -10.49 2.93
C ILE A 215 -10.99 -11.85 3.09
N GLU A 216 -11.26 -12.57 4.18
CA GLU A 216 -10.72 -13.91 4.44
C GLU A 216 -11.09 -14.87 3.32
N LYS A 217 -12.38 -15.04 3.02
CA LYS A 217 -12.89 -15.90 1.93
C LYS A 217 -12.31 -15.54 0.56
N THR A 218 -12.08 -14.26 0.29
CA THR A 218 -11.49 -13.83 -0.99
C THR A 218 -10.00 -14.12 -1.05
N ALA A 219 -9.29 -13.94 0.05
CA ALA A 219 -7.87 -14.21 0.14
C ALA A 219 -7.56 -15.73 0.12
N GLU A 220 -8.40 -16.58 0.73
CA GLU A 220 -8.28 -18.05 0.73
C GLU A 220 -8.33 -18.68 -0.68
N LYS A 221 -8.96 -18.00 -1.66
CA LYS A 221 -8.92 -18.42 -3.07
C LYS A 221 -7.53 -18.31 -3.70
N VAL A 222 -6.63 -17.59 -3.03
CA VAL A 222 -5.30 -17.24 -3.56
C VAL A 222 -4.19 -17.75 -2.64
N PHE A 223 -4.34 -17.60 -1.32
CA PHE A 223 -3.32 -17.92 -0.33
C PHE A 223 -3.69 -19.19 0.46
N PRO A 224 -2.75 -20.13 0.66
CA PRO A 224 -3.01 -21.34 1.42
C PRO A 224 -3.17 -21.13 2.93
N LYS A 225 -2.69 -20.00 3.46
CA LYS A 225 -2.82 -19.64 4.86
C LYS A 225 -3.23 -18.17 4.99
N VAL A 226 -4.42 -17.96 5.51
CA VAL A 226 -5.03 -16.64 5.72
C VAL A 226 -5.42 -16.50 7.19
N THR A 227 -5.28 -15.31 7.73
CA THR A 227 -5.80 -14.93 9.04
C THR A 227 -6.24 -13.49 8.97
N VAL A 228 -7.48 -13.20 9.31
CA VAL A 228 -8.03 -11.84 9.35
C VAL A 228 -8.56 -11.55 10.75
N GLU A 229 -8.10 -10.48 11.36
CA GLU A 229 -8.44 -10.11 12.73
C GLU A 229 -8.87 -8.64 12.79
N LYS A 230 -9.92 -8.34 13.54
CA LYS A 230 -10.26 -6.96 13.87
C LYS A 230 -9.21 -6.35 14.81
N LEU A 231 -8.91 -5.08 14.63
CA LEU A 231 -8.03 -4.30 15.50
C LEU A 231 -8.88 -3.44 16.45
N PRO A 232 -9.20 -3.93 17.65
CA PRO A 232 -10.10 -3.22 18.54
C PRO A 232 -9.50 -1.91 19.05
N GLY A 233 -10.35 -0.90 19.22
CA GLY A 233 -9.99 0.39 19.81
C GLY A 233 -9.08 1.27 18.95
N ILE A 234 -9.07 1.08 17.64
CA ILE A 234 -8.55 2.04 16.68
C ILE A 234 -9.76 2.68 16.01
N CYS A 235 -9.93 3.97 16.24
CA CYS A 235 -10.98 4.76 15.62
C CYS A 235 -10.38 5.72 14.60
N CYS A 236 -10.97 5.77 13.43
CA CYS A 236 -10.90 6.92 12.57
C CYS A 236 -11.87 7.96 13.14
N SER A 237 -11.35 8.93 13.87
CA SER A 237 -12.18 9.94 14.54
C SER A 237 -12.28 11.20 13.69
N SER A 238 -13.17 11.21 12.73
CA SER A 238 -13.70 12.46 12.19
C SER A 238 -15.06 12.72 12.86
N SER A 239 -15.23 13.86 13.51
CA SER A 239 -16.52 14.29 14.12
C SER A 239 -17.18 13.30 15.10
N GLY A 240 -16.39 12.58 15.92
CA GLY A 240 -16.93 11.63 16.92
C GLY A 240 -17.36 10.28 16.35
N ARG A 241 -17.11 10.00 15.07
CA ARG A 241 -17.40 8.73 14.39
C ARG A 241 -16.20 7.81 14.49
N CYS A 242 -16.44 6.50 14.62
CA CYS A 242 -15.39 5.49 14.75
C CYS A 242 -15.50 4.47 13.62
N VAL A 243 -14.42 4.30 12.85
CA VAL A 243 -14.26 3.19 11.92
C VAL A 243 -13.28 2.20 12.49
N GLU A 244 -13.71 0.95 12.70
CA GLU A 244 -12.82 -0.13 13.09
C GLU A 244 -11.90 -0.50 11.94
N LEU A 245 -10.73 -1.05 12.27
CA LEU A 245 -9.79 -1.61 11.30
C LEU A 245 -9.70 -3.13 11.45
N PHE A 246 -9.25 -3.77 10.39
CA PHE A 246 -8.80 -5.17 10.42
C PHE A 246 -7.34 -5.28 9.99
N VAL A 247 -6.72 -6.40 10.31
CA VAL A 247 -5.43 -6.80 9.76
C VAL A 247 -5.54 -8.19 9.18
N ALA A 248 -5.19 -8.33 7.90
CA ALA A 248 -5.06 -9.60 7.22
C ALA A 248 -3.58 -10.01 7.13
N THR A 249 -3.29 -11.27 7.44
CA THR A 249 -1.97 -11.90 7.25
C THR A 249 -2.13 -13.04 6.28
N LEU A 250 -1.47 -12.94 5.14
CA LEU A 250 -1.54 -13.88 4.02
C LEU A 250 -0.17 -14.53 3.82
N ARG A 251 -0.10 -15.86 3.67
CA ARG A 251 1.17 -16.57 3.49
C ARG A 251 1.10 -17.51 2.29
N VAL A 252 2.21 -17.53 1.54
CA VAL A 252 2.43 -18.48 0.43
C VAL A 252 2.95 -19.80 0.96
#